data_8e48d8491cf0c00206854364e46c9e47
#
_entry.id   8e48d8491cf0c00206854364e46c9e47
#
_cell.length_a   1.000
_cell.length_b   1.000
_cell.length_c   1.000
_cell.angle_alpha   90.00
_cell.angle_beta   90.00
_cell.angle_gamma   90.00
#
_symmetry.space_group_name_H-M   'P 1'
#
loop_
_entity.id
_entity.type
_entity.pdbx_description
1 polymer ?
#
loop_
_entity_poly.entity_id
_entity_poly.type
_entity_poly.pdbx_seq_one_letter_code
_entity_poly.pdbx_strand_id
1 'polypeptide(L)'
;VFGNRHLMELDVNPSLEALFMNGDLTVQGFVTALAQSDTYKKLFLESNSPYRFVELNFKHLLGRSPYDQSELMAHVRLFSEEGFEAEIESYTYSEEYLTAFGVDQVPYNRSTQTVSGGRTINFTRSIAVDAGFAGFDGAEQNSKLINSLTTGAVPTIVNRKSVGIANSLAITWSSGKQIGANRRAVQRSVVSQSSMSSTIQSILAQKGKIISIAKT
;
A
#
# COMPACT_ATOMS: atom_id res chain seq x y z
N VAL A 1 -1.16 -0.12 12.71
CA VAL A 1 -0.12 -1.07 12.33
C VAL A 1 -0.35 -1.58 10.90
N PHE A 2 -1.51 -2.10 10.58
CA PHE A 2 -1.79 -2.64 9.24
C PHE A 2 -2.22 -1.60 8.19
N GLY A 3 -2.04 -0.32 8.49
CA GLY A 3 -2.44 0.76 7.60
C GLY A 3 -3.95 0.73 7.31
N ASN A 4 -4.29 0.98 6.05
CA ASN A 4 -5.70 1.03 5.60
C ASN A 4 -6.18 -0.29 4.95
N ARG A 5 -5.46 -1.38 5.18
CA ARG A 5 -5.83 -2.70 4.66
C ARG A 5 -7.05 -3.25 5.38
N HIS A 6 -7.95 -3.87 4.62
CA HIS A 6 -9.04 -4.64 5.18
C HIS A 6 -8.49 -5.97 5.69
N LEU A 7 -8.53 -6.16 7.01
CA LEU A 7 -8.15 -7.43 7.65
C LEU A 7 -9.32 -8.39 7.61
N MET A 8 -9.06 -9.60 7.17
CA MET A 8 -10.04 -10.69 7.19
C MET A 8 -9.98 -11.40 8.54
N GLU A 9 -11.03 -12.15 8.86
CA GLU A 9 -11.11 -12.91 10.13
C GLU A 9 -9.93 -13.87 10.34
N LEU A 10 -9.40 -14.44 9.26
CA LEU A 10 -8.22 -15.33 9.28
C LEU A 10 -6.89 -14.60 9.50
N ASP A 11 -6.87 -13.28 9.36
CA ASP A 11 -5.67 -12.46 9.56
C ASP A 11 -5.53 -11.99 11.02
N VAL A 12 -6.55 -12.22 11.84
CA VAL A 12 -6.56 -11.89 13.26
C VAL A 12 -5.70 -12.90 14.02
N ASN A 13 -4.92 -12.41 14.99
CA ASN A 13 -4.12 -13.27 15.86
C ASN A 13 -4.73 -13.35 17.28
N PRO A 14 -5.63 -14.32 17.53
CA PRO A 14 -6.34 -14.40 18.81
C PRO A 14 -5.40 -14.65 20.00
N SER A 15 -4.23 -15.27 19.77
CA SER A 15 -3.26 -15.50 20.84
C SER A 15 -2.63 -14.19 21.33
N LEU A 16 -2.26 -13.30 20.40
CA LEU A 16 -1.72 -11.99 20.76
C LEU A 16 -2.77 -11.10 21.42
N GLU A 17 -4.02 -11.15 20.94
CA GLU A 17 -5.13 -10.44 21.55
C GLU A 17 -5.40 -10.92 22.97
N ALA A 18 -5.37 -12.23 23.23
CA ALA A 18 -5.53 -12.80 24.53
C ALA A 18 -4.43 -12.34 25.51
N LEU A 19 -3.16 -12.37 25.09
CA LEU A 19 -2.04 -11.87 25.90
C LEU A 19 -2.19 -10.38 26.26
N PHE A 20 -2.63 -9.58 25.27
CA PHE A 20 -2.89 -8.16 25.51
C PHE A 20 -4.07 -7.94 26.45
N MET A 21 -5.17 -8.66 26.26
CA MET A 21 -6.36 -8.56 27.12
C MET A 21 -6.09 -9.03 28.56
N ASN A 22 -5.19 -9.98 28.75
CA ASN A 22 -4.77 -10.45 30.07
C ASN A 22 -3.82 -9.45 30.79
N GLY A 23 -3.28 -8.46 30.07
CA GLY A 23 -2.32 -7.50 30.60
C GLY A 23 -0.86 -7.99 30.59
N ASP A 24 -0.59 -9.08 29.89
CA ASP A 24 0.77 -9.65 29.75
C ASP A 24 1.65 -8.82 28.77
N LEU A 25 1.01 -8.01 27.91
CA LEU A 25 1.68 -7.13 26.95
C LEU A 25 1.27 -5.67 27.16
N THR A 26 2.25 -4.78 27.07
CA THR A 26 1.99 -3.34 26.91
C THR A 26 1.47 -3.06 25.49
N VAL A 27 0.91 -1.87 25.25
CA VAL A 27 0.49 -1.47 23.89
C VAL A 27 1.69 -1.49 22.94
N GLN A 28 2.85 -1.00 23.36
CA GLN A 28 4.10 -1.08 22.59
C GLN A 28 4.46 -2.52 22.23
N GLY A 29 4.47 -3.44 23.22
CA GLY A 29 4.75 -4.86 23.01
C GLY A 29 3.74 -5.52 22.06
N PHE A 30 2.46 -5.17 22.18
CA PHE A 30 1.43 -5.67 21.29
C PHE A 30 1.61 -5.16 19.84
N VAL A 31 1.93 -3.87 19.66
CA VAL A 31 2.25 -3.29 18.35
C VAL A 31 3.46 -3.97 17.72
N THR A 32 4.51 -4.21 18.51
CA THR A 32 5.72 -4.94 18.05
C THR A 32 5.37 -6.35 17.59
N ALA A 33 4.64 -7.11 18.42
CA ALA A 33 4.24 -8.47 18.09
C ALA A 33 3.33 -8.55 16.86
N LEU A 34 2.41 -7.58 16.68
CA LEU A 34 1.60 -7.48 15.47
C LEU A 34 2.45 -7.18 14.23
N ALA A 35 3.42 -6.28 14.34
CA ALA A 35 4.32 -5.93 13.24
C ALA A 35 5.31 -7.07 12.89
N GLN A 36 5.61 -7.95 13.84
CA GLN A 36 6.42 -9.15 13.61
C GLN A 36 5.60 -10.37 13.15
N SER A 37 4.27 -10.25 13.08
CA SER A 37 3.39 -11.35 12.70
C SER A 37 3.56 -11.78 11.22
N ASP A 38 3.23 -13.05 10.94
CA ASP A 38 3.21 -13.56 9.56
C ASP A 38 2.24 -12.80 8.66
N THR A 39 1.15 -12.30 9.22
CA THR A 39 0.19 -11.46 8.50
C THR A 39 0.85 -10.15 8.02
N TYR A 40 1.60 -9.47 8.88
CA TYR A 40 2.31 -8.25 8.51
C TYR A 40 3.39 -8.52 7.46
N LYS A 41 4.15 -9.60 7.64
CA LYS A 41 5.17 -10.04 6.70
C LYS A 41 4.60 -10.33 5.31
N LYS A 42 3.51 -11.07 5.23
CA LYS A 42 2.79 -11.34 3.97
C LYS A 42 2.29 -10.09 3.28
N LEU A 43 1.69 -9.17 4.06
CA LEU A 43 1.05 -7.99 3.51
C LEU A 43 2.07 -6.94 3.02
N PHE A 44 3.19 -6.78 3.71
CA PHE A 44 4.08 -5.65 3.48
C PHE A 44 5.49 -6.04 3.05
N LEU A 45 6.06 -7.14 3.54
CA LEU A 45 7.39 -7.57 3.14
C LEU A 45 7.38 -8.38 1.83
N GLU A 46 6.56 -9.42 1.75
CA GLU A 46 6.56 -10.32 0.60
C GLU A 46 5.98 -9.67 -0.68
N SER A 47 5.13 -8.67 -0.52
CA SER A 47 4.46 -7.97 -1.62
C SER A 47 5.20 -6.74 -2.13
N ASN A 48 6.28 -6.32 -1.47
CA ASN A 48 6.97 -5.07 -1.77
C ASN A 48 8.49 -5.25 -1.87
N SER A 49 9.17 -4.24 -2.44
CA SER A 49 10.63 -4.16 -2.37
C SER A 49 11.08 -3.80 -0.93
N PRO A 50 12.34 -4.14 -0.54
CA PRO A 50 12.86 -3.78 0.77
C PRO A 50 12.77 -2.28 1.09
N TYR A 51 13.02 -1.42 0.12
CA TYR A 51 12.90 0.03 0.30
C TYR A 51 11.47 0.48 0.60
N ARG A 52 10.49 -0.10 -0.12
CA ARG A 52 9.09 0.19 0.13
C ARG A 52 8.62 -0.38 1.46
N PHE A 53 9.09 -1.56 1.82
CA PHE A 53 8.80 -2.16 3.12
C PHE A 53 9.28 -1.26 4.28
N VAL A 54 10.52 -0.79 4.23
CA VAL A 54 11.07 0.15 5.22
C VAL A 54 10.28 1.45 5.27
N GLU A 55 9.94 2.04 4.11
CA GLU A 55 9.10 3.24 4.04
C GLU A 55 7.73 3.03 4.73
N LEU A 56 7.10 1.86 4.52
CA LEU A 56 5.83 1.53 5.17
C LEU A 56 5.99 1.35 6.68
N ASN A 57 7.11 0.77 7.14
CA ASN A 57 7.39 0.65 8.58
C ASN A 57 7.48 2.02 9.26
N PHE A 58 8.15 3.01 8.66
CA PHE A 58 8.15 4.38 9.17
C PHE A 58 6.73 4.94 9.32
N LYS A 59 5.89 4.72 8.32
CA LYS A 59 4.51 5.22 8.32
C LYS A 59 3.62 4.50 9.33
N HIS A 60 3.77 3.20 9.46
CA HIS A 60 2.94 2.36 10.33
C HIS A 60 3.36 2.42 11.80
N LEU A 61 4.67 2.49 12.08
CA LEU A 61 5.21 2.37 13.42
C LEU A 61 5.64 3.72 14.01
N LEU A 62 6.17 4.65 13.18
CA LEU A 62 6.56 5.99 13.64
C LEU A 62 5.58 7.09 13.23
N GLY A 63 4.60 6.80 12.37
CA GLY A 63 3.59 7.77 11.94
C GLY A 63 4.12 8.91 11.08
N ARG A 64 5.26 8.73 10.42
CA ARG A 64 5.90 9.70 9.51
C ARG A 64 6.56 9.01 8.33
N SER A 65 6.92 9.78 7.29
CA SER A 65 7.84 9.31 6.25
C SER A 65 9.29 9.33 6.74
N PRO A 66 10.20 8.55 6.13
CA PRO A 66 11.64 8.76 6.27
C PRO A 66 12.01 10.21 5.93
N TYR A 67 12.94 10.80 6.65
CA TYR A 67 13.38 12.18 6.38
C TYR A 67 14.23 12.26 5.14
N ASP A 68 15.07 11.27 4.92
CA ASP A 68 15.98 11.26 3.78
C ASP A 68 16.32 9.83 3.34
N GLN A 69 17.08 9.75 2.25
CA GLN A 69 17.52 8.47 1.69
C GLN A 69 18.54 7.76 2.59
N SER A 70 19.30 8.48 3.41
CA SER A 70 20.30 7.88 4.28
C SER A 70 19.65 7.11 5.43
N GLU A 71 18.57 7.65 6.00
CA GLU A 71 17.75 6.97 7.00
C GLU A 71 17.14 5.69 6.43
N LEU A 72 16.58 5.79 5.22
CA LEU A 72 15.99 4.64 4.52
C LEU A 72 17.04 3.54 4.25
N MET A 73 18.25 3.93 3.78
CA MET A 73 19.34 2.98 3.51
C MET A 73 19.86 2.32 4.79
N ALA A 74 19.93 3.04 5.90
CA ALA A 74 20.37 2.49 7.18
C ALA A 74 19.44 1.35 7.63
N HIS A 75 18.14 1.52 7.52
CA HIS A 75 17.14 0.52 7.86
C HIS A 75 17.11 -0.66 6.87
N VAL A 76 17.27 -0.41 5.56
CA VAL A 76 17.41 -1.50 4.57
C VAL A 76 18.66 -2.33 4.85
N ARG A 77 19.74 -1.70 5.28
CA ARG A 77 20.97 -2.38 5.67
C ARG A 77 20.75 -3.22 6.94
N LEU A 78 20.13 -2.64 7.97
CA LEU A 78 19.76 -3.35 9.20
C LEU A 78 18.92 -4.60 8.90
N PHE A 79 17.89 -4.43 8.07
CA PHE A 79 17.06 -5.54 7.60
C PHE A 79 17.86 -6.64 6.91
N SER A 80 18.87 -6.29 6.12
CA SER A 80 19.71 -7.25 5.40
C SER A 80 20.73 -7.96 6.30
N GLU A 81 21.23 -7.28 7.33
CA GLU A 81 22.27 -7.78 8.24
C GLU A 81 21.67 -8.54 9.43
N GLU A 82 20.59 -8.05 10.03
CA GLU A 82 20.04 -8.58 11.29
C GLU A 82 18.64 -9.20 11.12
N GLY A 83 18.00 -8.96 10.00
CA GLY A 83 16.73 -9.60 9.64
C GLY A 83 15.49 -8.78 10.00
N PHE A 84 14.32 -9.41 9.76
CA PHE A 84 13.01 -8.79 9.85
C PHE A 84 12.62 -8.33 11.26
N GLU A 85 12.89 -9.18 12.25
CA GLU A 85 12.48 -8.91 13.64
C GLU A 85 13.26 -7.73 14.22
N ALA A 86 14.59 -7.71 14.01
CA ALA A 86 15.45 -6.62 14.44
C ALA A 86 15.08 -5.29 13.76
N GLU A 87 14.72 -5.32 12.49
CA GLU A 87 14.25 -4.16 11.77
C GLU A 87 12.98 -3.58 12.42
N ILE A 88 11.98 -4.40 12.75
CA ILE A 88 10.76 -3.95 13.42
C ILE A 88 11.06 -3.39 14.82
N GLU A 89 11.93 -4.07 15.58
CA GLU A 89 12.31 -3.62 16.92
C GLU A 89 13.05 -2.28 16.90
N SER A 90 13.82 -2.02 15.85
CA SER A 90 14.53 -0.75 15.70
C SER A 90 13.61 0.47 15.68
N TYR A 91 12.35 0.31 15.23
CA TYR A 91 11.33 1.36 15.30
C TYR A 91 10.65 1.39 16.64
N THR A 92 10.11 0.26 17.08
CA THR A 92 9.21 0.20 18.24
C THR A 92 9.92 0.44 19.56
N TYR A 93 11.21 0.12 19.66
CA TYR A 93 12.04 0.40 20.84
C TYR A 93 12.95 1.63 20.66
N SER A 94 12.75 2.44 19.61
CA SER A 94 13.50 3.66 19.41
C SER A 94 13.12 4.74 20.45
N GLU A 95 14.05 5.66 20.71
CA GLU A 95 13.79 6.84 21.52
C GLU A 95 12.68 7.71 20.91
N GLU A 96 12.63 7.77 19.58
CA GLU A 96 11.58 8.48 18.86
C GLU A 96 10.20 7.90 19.14
N TYR A 97 10.05 6.58 19.11
CA TYR A 97 8.78 5.91 19.45
C TYR A 97 8.35 6.21 20.88
N LEU A 98 9.27 6.04 21.82
CA LEU A 98 9.00 6.28 23.24
C LEU A 98 8.62 7.74 23.53
N THR A 99 9.29 8.68 22.86
CA THR A 99 8.97 10.11 23.01
C THR A 99 7.62 10.47 22.39
N ALA A 100 7.27 9.84 21.25
CA ALA A 100 6.05 10.16 20.51
C ALA A 100 4.81 9.47 21.08
N PHE A 101 4.92 8.21 21.47
CA PHE A 101 3.78 7.36 21.83
C PHE A 101 3.88 6.77 23.25
N GLY A 102 5.09 6.71 23.82
CA GLY A 102 5.30 6.01 25.08
C GLY A 102 5.05 4.51 24.94
N VAL A 103 4.66 3.86 26.04
CA VAL A 103 4.40 2.41 26.09
C VAL A 103 2.92 2.05 25.96
N ASP A 104 2.02 3.03 26.09
CA ASP A 104 0.57 2.83 26.21
C ASP A 104 -0.25 3.43 25.08
N GLN A 105 0.41 3.99 24.05
CA GLN A 105 -0.30 4.56 22.90
C GLN A 105 -0.01 3.78 21.63
N VAL A 106 -1.06 3.60 20.81
CA VAL A 106 -0.95 3.05 19.46
C VAL A 106 -0.36 4.12 18.55
N PRO A 107 0.59 3.78 17.64
CA PRO A 107 1.11 4.71 16.66
C PRO A 107 0.02 5.36 15.81
N TYR A 108 0.14 6.66 15.62
CA TYR A 108 -0.77 7.46 14.79
C TYR A 108 0.03 8.39 13.87
N ASN A 109 -0.60 8.90 12.82
CA ASN A 109 0.04 9.84 11.92
C ASN A 109 0.38 11.15 12.64
N ARG A 110 1.66 11.51 12.70
CA ARG A 110 2.18 12.71 13.39
C ARG A 110 2.39 13.90 12.46
N SER A 111 2.38 13.70 11.15
CA SER A 111 2.63 14.74 10.18
C SER A 111 1.44 15.68 9.99
N THR A 112 0.25 15.26 10.39
CA THR A 112 -0.98 16.06 10.24
C THR A 112 -1.62 16.32 11.59
N GLN A 113 -1.67 17.58 12.00
CA GLN A 113 -2.31 18.00 13.24
C GLN A 113 -3.58 18.82 12.97
N THR A 114 -4.61 18.62 13.78
CA THR A 114 -5.82 19.44 13.77
C THR A 114 -5.76 20.49 14.87
N VAL A 115 -6.20 21.70 14.54
CA VAL A 115 -6.36 22.78 15.53
C VAL A 115 -7.78 22.74 16.08
N SER A 116 -7.95 22.88 17.40
CA SER A 116 -9.26 22.98 18.03
C SER A 116 -10.08 24.11 17.39
N GLY A 117 -11.33 23.81 17.01
CA GLY A 117 -12.20 24.75 16.28
C GLY A 117 -11.93 24.84 14.78
N GLY A 118 -10.95 24.12 14.26
CA GLY A 118 -10.67 24.03 12.83
C GLY A 118 -11.74 23.22 12.09
N ARG A 119 -11.98 23.57 10.81
CA ARG A 119 -12.88 22.80 9.97
C ARG A 119 -12.28 21.47 9.55
N THR A 120 -13.06 20.39 9.58
CA THR A 120 -12.63 19.03 9.14
C THR A 120 -12.04 18.99 7.74
N ILE A 121 -12.48 19.89 6.84
CA ILE A 121 -11.94 20.00 5.47
C ILE A 121 -10.45 20.34 5.46
N ASN A 122 -9.94 21.08 6.46
CA ASN A 122 -8.52 21.40 6.56
C ASN A 122 -7.71 20.14 6.85
N PHE A 123 -8.19 19.28 7.75
CA PHE A 123 -7.59 17.99 8.01
C PHE A 123 -7.57 17.10 6.76
N THR A 124 -8.69 16.98 6.07
CA THR A 124 -8.77 16.20 4.82
C THR A 124 -7.81 16.71 3.75
N ARG A 125 -7.64 18.03 3.65
CA ARG A 125 -6.67 18.65 2.72
C ARG A 125 -5.22 18.36 3.11
N SER A 126 -4.91 18.43 4.41
CA SER A 126 -3.57 18.12 4.91
C SER A 126 -3.21 16.66 4.65
N ILE A 127 -4.10 15.73 4.96
CA ILE A 127 -3.89 14.29 4.67
C ILE A 127 -3.71 14.03 3.16
N ALA A 128 -4.42 14.74 2.30
CA ALA A 128 -4.31 14.54 0.85
C ALA A 128 -2.93 14.91 0.28
N VAL A 129 -2.15 15.74 0.99
CA VAL A 129 -0.77 16.11 0.60
C VAL A 129 0.31 15.51 1.51
N ASP A 130 -0.09 14.81 2.57
CA ASP A 130 0.82 14.25 3.56
C ASP A 130 1.47 12.97 3.05
N ALA A 131 2.77 13.03 2.80
CA ALA A 131 3.57 11.87 2.40
C ALA A 131 3.73 10.83 3.52
N GLY A 132 3.57 11.23 4.78
CA GLY A 132 3.63 10.35 5.96
C GLY A 132 2.41 9.49 6.17
N PHE A 133 1.29 9.80 5.51
CA PHE A 133 0.06 9.05 5.66
C PHE A 133 0.13 7.71 4.93
N ALA A 134 0.03 6.61 5.70
CA ALA A 134 0.02 5.24 5.17
C ALA A 134 -1.37 4.88 4.61
N GLY A 135 -1.92 5.74 3.79
CA GLY A 135 -3.16 5.51 3.09
C GLY A 135 -2.98 4.62 1.86
N PHE A 136 -3.98 4.64 1.01
CA PHE A 136 -3.97 3.89 -0.23
C PHE A 136 -2.81 4.33 -1.13
N ASP A 137 -1.97 3.39 -1.59
CA ASP A 137 -0.75 3.66 -2.37
C ASP A 137 -0.97 4.47 -3.66
N GLY A 138 -2.16 4.43 -4.23
CA GLY A 138 -2.55 5.24 -5.38
C GLY A 138 -2.88 6.70 -5.05
N ALA A 139 -2.97 7.07 -3.77
CA ALA A 139 -3.35 8.42 -3.34
C ALA A 139 -2.19 9.41 -3.34
N GLU A 140 -0.96 8.94 -3.29
CA GLU A 140 0.24 9.78 -3.08
C GLU A 140 0.54 10.76 -4.23
N GLN A 141 -0.02 10.58 -5.42
CA GLN A 141 0.47 11.29 -6.59
C GLN A 141 -0.51 12.28 -7.25
N ASN A 142 -1.74 12.42 -6.80
CA ASN A 142 -2.75 13.19 -7.54
C ASN A 142 -3.81 13.90 -6.70
N SER A 143 -3.43 14.54 -5.58
CA SER A 143 -4.38 15.41 -4.90
C SER A 143 -4.55 16.71 -5.69
N LYS A 144 -5.76 16.96 -6.18
CA LYS A 144 -6.12 18.24 -6.80
C LYS A 144 -6.45 19.27 -5.71
N LEU A 145 -5.46 19.57 -4.87
CA LEU A 145 -5.63 20.52 -3.77
C LEU A 145 -6.10 21.88 -4.25
N ILE A 146 -5.59 22.34 -5.40
CA ILE A 146 -6.00 23.63 -6.01
C ILE A 146 -7.51 23.67 -6.25
N ASN A 147 -8.09 22.61 -6.82
CA ASN A 147 -9.53 22.54 -7.05
C ASN A 147 -10.30 22.56 -5.73
N SER A 148 -9.82 21.86 -4.71
CA SER A 148 -10.44 21.87 -3.38
C SER A 148 -10.37 23.24 -2.71
N LEU A 149 -9.29 23.98 -2.88
CA LEU A 149 -9.14 25.34 -2.34
C LEU A 149 -10.05 26.35 -3.05
N THR A 150 -10.17 26.25 -4.37
CA THR A 150 -10.95 27.18 -5.18
C THR A 150 -12.45 26.92 -5.09
N THR A 151 -12.87 25.68 -5.06
CA THR A 151 -14.30 25.30 -5.04
C THR A 151 -14.87 25.07 -3.65
N GLY A 152 -14.00 24.99 -2.61
CA GLY A 152 -14.41 24.59 -1.26
C GLY A 152 -14.82 23.11 -1.13
N ALA A 153 -14.73 22.33 -2.20
CA ALA A 153 -15.05 20.91 -2.19
C ALA A 153 -13.97 20.06 -1.50
N VAL A 154 -14.35 18.90 -0.98
CA VAL A 154 -13.41 17.92 -0.45
C VAL A 154 -12.44 17.47 -1.55
N PRO A 155 -11.11 17.36 -1.27
CA PRO A 155 -10.16 16.83 -2.26
C PRO A 155 -10.62 15.44 -2.70
N THR A 156 -10.90 15.27 -3.97
CA THR A 156 -11.09 13.94 -4.54
C THR A 156 -9.74 13.30 -4.70
N ILE A 157 -9.51 12.21 -4.00
CA ILE A 157 -8.43 11.29 -4.32
C ILE A 157 -8.70 10.83 -5.74
N VAL A 158 -7.92 11.34 -6.69
CA VAL A 158 -7.97 10.82 -8.05
C VAL A 158 -7.32 9.45 -7.99
N ASN A 159 -8.12 8.41 -7.77
CA ASN A 159 -7.71 7.09 -8.20
C ASN A 159 -7.16 7.30 -9.63
N ARG A 160 -5.90 6.94 -9.87
CA ARG A 160 -5.49 6.75 -11.25
C ARG A 160 -6.53 5.80 -11.85
N LYS A 161 -7.55 6.34 -12.46
CA LYS A 161 -8.13 5.64 -13.60
C LYS A 161 -6.90 5.30 -14.40
N SER A 162 -6.58 4.00 -14.51
CA SER A 162 -5.66 3.54 -15.56
C SER A 162 -5.89 4.53 -16.67
N VAL A 163 -4.84 5.28 -17.05
CA VAL A 163 -4.96 6.29 -18.10
C VAL A 163 -5.66 5.53 -19.19
N GLY A 164 -6.97 5.75 -19.30
CA GLY A 164 -7.75 5.19 -20.35
C GLY A 164 -7.07 5.81 -21.55
N ILE A 165 -6.19 5.05 -22.19
CA ILE A 165 -5.51 5.51 -23.39
C ILE A 165 -6.68 5.88 -24.25
N ALA A 166 -6.89 7.19 -24.45
CA ALA A 166 -7.96 7.66 -25.33
C ALA A 166 -7.80 6.84 -26.62
N ASN A 167 -8.83 6.09 -27.02
CA ASN A 167 -8.80 5.05 -28.04
C ASN A 167 -8.10 3.72 -27.65
N SER A 168 -8.24 3.24 -26.40
CA SER A 168 -7.85 1.88 -26.06
C SER A 168 -8.84 0.85 -26.61
N LEU A 169 -8.29 -0.24 -27.09
CA LEU A 169 -9.02 -1.39 -27.62
C LEU A 169 -8.79 -2.59 -26.68
N ALA A 170 -9.86 -3.25 -26.31
CA ALA A 170 -9.80 -4.51 -25.56
C ALA A 170 -9.83 -5.69 -26.52
N ILE A 171 -8.75 -6.44 -26.57
CA ILE A 171 -8.64 -7.67 -27.36
C ILE A 171 -8.88 -8.84 -26.42
N THR A 172 -9.96 -9.57 -26.65
CA THR A 172 -10.25 -10.83 -25.95
C THR A 172 -9.78 -11.97 -26.83
N TRP A 173 -8.94 -12.84 -26.28
CA TRP A 173 -8.34 -13.93 -27.03
C TRP A 173 -8.21 -15.19 -26.19
N SER A 174 -8.18 -16.35 -26.82
CA SER A 174 -7.96 -17.63 -26.15
C SER A 174 -6.53 -18.10 -26.37
N SER A 175 -5.90 -18.61 -25.30
CA SER A 175 -4.56 -19.22 -25.39
C SER A 175 -4.53 -20.40 -26.35
N GLY A 176 -3.44 -20.56 -27.11
CA GLY A 176 -3.20 -21.75 -27.92
C GLY A 176 -2.90 -23.01 -27.11
N LYS A 177 -2.49 -22.86 -25.83
CA LYS A 177 -2.27 -23.99 -24.91
C LYS A 177 -3.58 -24.41 -24.26
N GLN A 178 -3.88 -25.71 -24.32
CA GLN A 178 -4.98 -26.30 -23.56
C GLN A 178 -4.61 -26.39 -22.07
N ILE A 179 -5.51 -25.91 -21.22
CA ILE A 179 -5.43 -26.08 -19.77
C ILE A 179 -6.47 -27.16 -19.40
N GLY A 180 -6.01 -28.43 -19.24
CA GLY A 180 -6.88 -29.57 -19.02
C GLY A 180 -7.55 -30.09 -20.30
N ALA A 181 -8.37 -31.14 -20.19
CA ALA A 181 -8.87 -31.92 -21.34
C ALA A 181 -9.70 -31.11 -22.36
N ASN A 182 -10.35 -29.99 -21.96
CA ASN A 182 -11.21 -29.22 -22.87
C ASN A 182 -11.30 -27.71 -22.57
N ARG A 183 -10.41 -27.13 -21.78
CA ARG A 183 -10.47 -25.70 -21.43
C ARG A 183 -9.27 -24.94 -21.98
N ARG A 184 -9.55 -23.84 -22.70
CA ARG A 184 -8.54 -22.83 -23.08
C ARG A 184 -8.74 -21.60 -22.21
N ALA A 185 -7.64 -21.02 -21.71
CA ALA A 185 -7.73 -19.77 -20.99
C ALA A 185 -8.15 -18.65 -21.93
N VAL A 186 -9.18 -17.90 -21.53
CA VAL A 186 -9.58 -16.66 -22.19
C VAL A 186 -8.89 -15.50 -21.46
N GLN A 187 -8.18 -14.69 -22.21
CA GLN A 187 -7.44 -13.54 -21.70
C GLN A 187 -7.95 -12.26 -22.34
N ARG A 188 -7.83 -11.14 -21.63
CA ARG A 188 -8.19 -9.82 -22.12
C ARG A 188 -6.96 -8.91 -22.04
N SER A 189 -6.56 -8.35 -23.17
CA SER A 189 -5.46 -7.39 -23.27
C SER A 189 -6.02 -6.03 -23.70
N VAL A 190 -5.71 -4.97 -22.93
CA VAL A 190 -6.10 -3.61 -23.29
C VAL A 190 -4.89 -2.91 -23.89
N VAL A 191 -5.03 -2.44 -25.12
CA VAL A 191 -3.93 -1.88 -25.92
C VAL A 191 -4.32 -0.57 -26.57
N SER A 192 -3.34 0.28 -26.83
CA SER A 192 -3.56 1.49 -27.65
C SER A 192 -3.77 1.12 -29.13
N GLN A 193 -4.47 1.97 -29.85
CA GLN A 193 -4.66 1.76 -31.28
C GLN A 193 -3.33 1.63 -32.04
N SER A 194 -2.29 2.35 -31.62
CA SER A 194 -0.96 2.28 -32.21
C SER A 194 -0.23 0.96 -31.98
N SER A 195 -0.48 0.29 -30.85
CA SER A 195 0.15 -0.99 -30.48
C SER A 195 -0.72 -2.22 -30.81
N MET A 196 -1.89 -2.01 -31.40
CA MET A 196 -2.83 -3.08 -31.73
C MET A 196 -2.21 -4.14 -32.66
N SER A 197 -1.57 -3.72 -33.75
CA SER A 197 -0.98 -4.64 -34.74
C SER A 197 0.10 -5.52 -34.13
N SER A 198 1.01 -4.95 -33.35
CA SER A 198 2.08 -5.70 -32.68
C SER A 198 1.54 -6.69 -31.65
N THR A 199 0.49 -6.31 -30.91
CA THR A 199 -0.17 -7.21 -29.95
C THR A 199 -0.90 -8.36 -30.66
N ILE A 200 -1.60 -8.10 -31.76
CA ILE A 200 -2.25 -9.14 -32.56
C ILE A 200 -1.20 -10.13 -33.09
N GLN A 201 -0.09 -9.63 -33.63
CA GLN A 201 1.02 -10.49 -34.10
C GLN A 201 1.58 -11.35 -32.96
N SER A 202 1.78 -10.79 -31.81
CA SER A 202 2.25 -11.52 -30.61
C SER A 202 1.27 -12.63 -30.19
N ILE A 203 -0.04 -12.35 -30.18
CA ILE A 203 -1.08 -13.33 -29.88
C ILE A 203 -1.08 -14.48 -30.89
N LEU A 204 -1.00 -14.16 -32.17
CA LEU A 204 -0.97 -15.16 -33.23
C LEU A 204 0.33 -16.01 -33.20
N ALA A 205 1.48 -15.40 -32.90
CA ALA A 205 2.75 -16.11 -32.72
C ALA A 205 2.69 -17.14 -31.57
N GLN A 206 1.90 -16.85 -30.51
CA GLN A 206 1.63 -17.76 -29.41
C GLN A 206 0.52 -18.78 -29.71
N LYS A 207 0.08 -18.89 -30.96
CA LYS A 207 -1.04 -19.73 -31.41
C LYS A 207 -2.35 -19.40 -30.67
N GLY A 208 -2.51 -18.15 -30.19
CA GLY A 208 -3.74 -17.66 -29.63
C GLY A 208 -4.80 -17.39 -30.72
N LYS A 209 -6.07 -17.55 -30.36
CA LYS A 209 -7.21 -17.22 -31.22
C LYS A 209 -7.91 -15.97 -30.67
N ILE A 210 -8.03 -14.92 -31.48
CA ILE A 210 -8.77 -13.71 -31.15
C ILE A 210 -10.26 -14.02 -31.17
N ILE A 211 -10.97 -13.64 -30.11
CA ILE A 211 -12.42 -13.84 -29.92
C ILE A 211 -13.16 -12.55 -30.26
N SER A 212 -12.74 -11.43 -29.70
CA SER A 212 -13.38 -10.13 -29.94
C SER A 212 -12.40 -8.98 -29.76
N ILE A 213 -12.66 -7.88 -30.45
CA ILE A 213 -11.98 -6.59 -30.26
C ILE A 213 -13.06 -5.55 -30.03
N ALA A 214 -13.02 -4.87 -28.90
CA ALA A 214 -13.99 -3.84 -28.52
C ALA A 214 -13.27 -2.54 -28.11
N LYS A 215 -13.89 -1.39 -28.38
CA LYS A 215 -13.45 -0.12 -27.76
C LYS A 215 -13.75 -0.13 -26.26
N THR A 216 -12.79 0.35 -25.50
CA THR A 216 -12.91 0.44 -24.04
C THR A 216 -13.45 1.80 -23.66
#